data_6e393d92ffdbd768b1dfb6dd1beebfe2
#
_entry.id   6e393d92ffdbd768b1dfb6dd1beebfe2
#
_cell.length_a   1.000
_cell.length_b   1.000
_cell.length_c   1.000
_cell.angle_alpha   90.00
_cell.angle_beta   90.00
_cell.angle_gamma   90.00
#
_symmetry.space_group_name_H-M   'P 1'
#
loop_
_entity.id
_entity.type
_entity.pdbx_description
1 polymer ?
#
loop_
_entity_poly.entity_id
_entity_poly.type
_entity_poly.pdbx_seq_one_letter_code
_entity_poly.pdbx_strand_id
1 'polypeptide(L)'
;MRHLLVTNDYPPKFGGIQNYLWELYRRLPADEVVVLTHPSPGWERWDKAQDHSIVRTRQPVLLPEPWLARQVQELVEAESIDLVMYDPAVPVGMLGPRLPAPYGVILHGAEVTVPGRIPGSRSVLGEVLRKSALVVTAGDYSTREAERAAGTKLPVAVIPPGVDCERFTPLPAGERAATRAQYGLSADDLVVLTLSRLVPRKGMDKLIDAAALLQHDY
;
A
#
# COMPACT_ATOMS: atom_id res chain seq x y z
N MET A 1 -15.16 12.27 9.85
CA MET A 1 -14.24 11.55 10.78
C MET A 1 -12.81 11.83 10.32
N ARG A 2 -12.04 12.52 11.14
CA ARG A 2 -10.72 12.99 10.77
C ARG A 2 -9.64 11.93 10.99
N HIS A 3 -8.82 11.69 9.97
CA HIS A 3 -7.82 10.62 9.96
C HIS A 3 -6.41 11.16 9.92
N LEU A 4 -5.49 10.51 10.65
CA LEU A 4 -4.04 10.70 10.50
C LEU A 4 -3.45 9.44 9.87
N LEU A 5 -2.95 9.52 8.64
CA LEU A 5 -2.12 8.45 8.05
C LEU A 5 -0.67 8.61 8.47
N VAL A 6 -0.08 7.58 9.05
CA VAL A 6 1.35 7.53 9.43
C VAL A 6 2.04 6.47 8.57
N THR A 7 2.89 6.89 7.61
CA THR A 7 3.48 5.97 6.63
C THR A 7 4.88 6.37 6.17
N ASN A 8 5.71 5.38 5.86
CA ASN A 8 6.97 5.54 5.13
C ASN A 8 6.79 5.52 3.60
N ASP A 9 5.59 5.26 3.12
CA ASP A 9 5.31 5.02 1.72
C ASP A 9 4.28 6.02 1.17
N TYR A 10 4.73 7.28 0.97
CA TYR A 10 3.90 8.33 0.38
C TYR A 10 4.63 9.06 -0.75
N PRO A 11 3.90 9.58 -1.77
CA PRO A 11 4.53 10.37 -2.84
C PRO A 11 5.28 11.62 -2.30
N PRO A 12 6.23 12.14 -3.08
CA PRO A 12 6.57 11.81 -4.47
C PRO A 12 7.43 10.56 -4.67
N LYS A 13 7.70 9.78 -3.63
CA LYS A 13 8.34 8.46 -3.78
C LYS A 13 7.48 7.56 -4.68
N PHE A 14 8.10 6.91 -5.67
CA PHE A 14 7.41 6.05 -6.63
C PHE A 14 7.26 4.61 -6.13
N GLY A 15 6.04 4.05 -6.27
CA GLY A 15 5.77 2.65 -6.01
C GLY A 15 4.28 2.36 -5.95
N GLY A 16 3.92 1.07 -5.96
CA GLY A 16 2.53 0.65 -5.91
C GLY A 16 1.82 1.03 -4.61
N ILE A 17 2.52 0.90 -3.47
CA ILE A 17 1.97 1.27 -2.15
C ILE A 17 1.75 2.78 -2.08
N GLN A 18 2.74 3.57 -2.49
CA GLN A 18 2.66 5.03 -2.51
C GLN A 18 1.48 5.53 -3.34
N ASN A 19 1.32 4.98 -4.54
CA ASN A 19 0.22 5.32 -5.41
C ASN A 19 -1.12 4.88 -4.82
N TYR A 20 -1.20 3.68 -4.24
CA TYR A 20 -2.41 3.18 -3.60
C TYR A 20 -2.86 4.08 -2.44
N LEU A 21 -1.95 4.44 -1.53
CA LEU A 21 -2.25 5.31 -0.40
C LEU A 21 -2.69 6.69 -0.86
N TRP A 22 -1.97 7.28 -1.82
CA TRP A 22 -2.34 8.59 -2.36
C TRP A 22 -3.70 8.55 -3.06
N GLU A 23 -3.96 7.55 -3.90
CA GLU A 23 -5.23 7.40 -4.60
C GLU A 23 -6.41 7.18 -3.65
N LEU A 24 -6.18 6.53 -2.51
CA LEU A 24 -7.18 6.38 -1.46
C LEU A 24 -7.42 7.71 -0.74
N TYR A 25 -6.38 8.35 -0.26
CA TYR A 25 -6.49 9.51 0.62
C TYR A 25 -6.91 10.80 -0.11
N ARG A 26 -6.48 11.01 -1.35
CA ARG A 26 -6.91 12.18 -2.15
C ARG A 26 -8.40 12.17 -2.52
N ARG A 27 -9.11 11.07 -2.32
CA ARG A 27 -10.56 10.94 -2.55
C ARG A 27 -11.39 11.14 -1.30
N LEU A 28 -10.77 11.24 -0.15
CA LEU A 28 -11.44 11.62 1.09
C LEU A 28 -11.58 13.16 1.15
N PRO A 29 -12.50 13.69 1.95
CA PRO A 29 -12.58 15.14 2.17
C PRO A 29 -11.25 15.67 2.69
N ALA A 30 -10.73 16.72 2.04
CA ALA A 30 -9.37 17.21 2.30
C ALA A 30 -9.17 17.72 3.73
N ASP A 31 -10.21 18.26 4.34
CA ASP A 31 -10.25 18.73 5.72
C ASP A 31 -10.32 17.59 6.75
N GLU A 32 -10.62 16.37 6.32
CA GLU A 32 -10.64 15.18 7.15
C GLU A 32 -9.32 14.37 7.11
N VAL A 33 -8.33 14.80 6.33
CA VAL A 33 -7.10 14.02 6.10
C VAL A 33 -5.85 14.78 6.52
N VAL A 34 -5.04 14.14 7.35
CA VAL A 34 -3.66 14.53 7.64
C VAL A 34 -2.73 13.36 7.35
N VAL A 35 -1.62 13.59 6.66
CA VAL A 35 -0.60 12.57 6.39
C VAL A 35 0.70 12.93 7.08
N LEU A 36 1.21 12.03 7.92
CA LEU A 36 2.55 12.11 8.53
C LEU A 36 3.48 11.14 7.83
N THR A 37 4.54 11.68 7.21
CA THR A 37 5.50 10.88 6.46
C THR A 37 6.90 11.50 6.50
N HIS A 38 7.90 10.83 5.90
CA HIS A 38 9.27 11.35 5.82
C HIS A 38 9.49 12.20 4.56
N PRO A 39 10.52 13.07 4.53
CA PRO A 39 10.88 13.81 3.33
C PRO A 39 11.43 12.86 2.24
N SER A 40 11.20 13.21 0.98
CA SER A 40 11.76 12.54 -0.20
C SER A 40 12.03 13.58 -1.29
N PRO A 41 12.94 13.34 -2.25
CA PRO A 41 13.27 14.35 -3.25
C PRO A 41 12.04 14.93 -3.96
N GLY A 42 11.91 16.25 -3.97
CA GLY A 42 10.81 16.97 -4.62
C GLY A 42 9.50 17.09 -3.81
N TRP A 43 9.53 16.74 -2.52
CA TRP A 43 8.35 16.75 -1.66
C TRP A 43 7.72 18.13 -1.51
N GLU A 44 8.50 19.22 -1.45
CA GLU A 44 7.97 20.58 -1.25
C GLU A 44 7.04 21.00 -2.40
N ARG A 45 7.42 20.64 -3.62
CA ARG A 45 6.59 20.92 -4.81
C ARG A 45 5.37 20.02 -4.84
N TRP A 46 5.55 18.74 -4.47
CA TRP A 46 4.46 17.77 -4.43
C TRP A 46 3.39 18.18 -3.41
N ASP A 47 3.79 18.46 -2.18
CA ASP A 47 2.87 18.76 -1.08
C ASP A 47 2.03 20.02 -1.36
N LYS A 48 2.63 21.04 -1.98
CA LYS A 48 1.92 22.26 -2.41
C LYS A 48 0.81 22.03 -3.45
N ALA A 49 0.84 20.90 -4.12
CA ALA A 49 -0.14 20.55 -5.15
C ALA A 49 -1.25 19.62 -4.62
N GLN A 50 -1.24 19.32 -3.31
CA GLN A 50 -2.26 18.49 -2.67
C GLN A 50 -3.26 19.36 -1.91
N ASP A 51 -4.51 18.91 -1.86
CA ASP A 51 -5.58 19.63 -1.15
C ASP A 51 -5.60 19.29 0.36
N HIS A 52 -5.07 18.15 0.76
CA HIS A 52 -5.00 17.70 2.16
C HIS A 52 -3.66 18.03 2.83
N SER A 53 -3.65 18.06 4.15
CA SER A 53 -2.46 18.38 4.95
C SER A 53 -1.43 17.25 4.93
N ILE A 54 -0.17 17.59 4.62
CA ILE A 54 0.97 16.66 4.69
C ILE A 54 2.03 17.23 5.61
N VAL A 55 2.36 16.49 6.66
CA VAL A 55 3.40 16.82 7.63
C VAL A 55 4.61 15.93 7.35
N ARG A 56 5.77 16.55 7.06
CA ARG A 56 7.02 15.82 6.84
C ARG A 56 7.91 15.90 8.09
N THR A 57 8.39 14.72 8.51
CA THR A 57 9.33 14.62 9.63
C THR A 57 10.71 15.13 9.23
N ARG A 58 11.60 15.37 10.21
CA ARG A 58 13.02 15.64 9.93
C ARG A 58 13.82 14.34 9.69
N GLN A 59 13.32 13.23 10.19
CA GLN A 59 13.95 11.92 10.07
C GLN A 59 13.69 11.30 8.69
N PRO A 60 14.66 10.60 8.12
CA PRO A 60 14.54 9.99 6.78
C PRO A 60 13.65 8.74 6.77
N VAL A 61 13.26 8.24 7.94
CA VAL A 61 12.40 7.06 8.09
C VAL A 61 11.64 7.12 9.40
N LEU A 62 10.38 6.72 9.39
CA LEU A 62 9.55 6.59 10.58
C LEU A 62 9.77 5.21 11.20
N LEU A 63 10.26 5.22 12.43
CA LEU A 63 10.40 4.03 13.27
C LEU A 63 9.59 4.21 14.56
N PRO A 64 9.15 3.13 15.24
CA PRO A 64 8.31 3.21 16.44
C PRO A 64 9.11 3.67 17.68
N GLU A 65 9.72 4.83 17.57
CA GLU A 65 10.55 5.47 18.58
C GLU A 65 9.77 6.54 19.38
N PRO A 66 10.25 6.96 20.57
CA PRO A 66 9.56 7.93 21.41
C PRO A 66 9.27 9.27 20.73
N TRP A 67 10.14 9.73 19.82
CA TRP A 67 9.93 10.99 19.09
C TRP A 67 8.72 10.90 18.16
N LEU A 68 8.54 9.75 17.44
CA LEU A 68 7.40 9.55 16.55
C LEU A 68 6.10 9.40 17.36
N ALA A 69 6.14 8.68 18.48
CA ALA A 69 4.99 8.57 19.37
C ALA A 69 4.51 9.95 19.84
N ARG A 70 5.44 10.82 20.26
CA ARG A 70 5.13 12.20 20.68
C ARG A 70 4.54 13.01 19.52
N GLN A 71 5.15 12.96 18.33
CA GLN A 71 4.66 13.70 17.17
C GLN A 71 3.27 13.25 16.74
N VAL A 72 2.99 11.93 16.76
CA VAL A 72 1.65 11.41 16.48
C VAL A 72 0.65 11.92 17.51
N GLN A 73 0.98 11.91 18.80
CA GLN A 73 0.10 12.39 19.85
C GLN A 73 -0.17 13.90 19.74
N GLU A 74 0.86 14.69 19.45
CA GLU A 74 0.72 16.14 19.21
C GLU A 74 -0.22 16.44 18.04
N LEU A 75 -0.11 15.67 16.94
CA LEU A 75 -1.01 15.81 15.80
C LEU A 75 -2.43 15.35 16.12
N VAL A 76 -2.60 14.26 16.87
CA VAL A 76 -3.93 13.80 17.29
C VAL A 76 -4.67 14.88 18.07
N GLU A 77 -3.97 15.56 18.99
CA GLU A 77 -4.55 16.64 19.81
C GLU A 77 -4.79 17.91 18.99
N ALA A 78 -3.77 18.38 18.25
CA ALA A 78 -3.82 19.65 17.50
C ALA A 78 -4.84 19.62 16.36
N GLU A 79 -4.99 18.48 15.68
CA GLU A 79 -5.83 18.31 14.51
C GLU A 79 -7.16 17.62 14.84
N SER A 80 -7.44 17.31 16.11
CA SER A 80 -8.65 16.60 16.54
C SER A 80 -8.89 15.30 15.74
N ILE A 81 -7.87 14.46 15.69
CA ILE A 81 -7.89 13.20 14.92
C ILE A 81 -8.74 12.14 15.64
N ASP A 82 -9.69 11.57 14.94
CA ASP A 82 -10.56 10.50 15.44
C ASP A 82 -9.92 9.11 15.29
N LEU A 83 -9.09 8.92 14.25
CA LEU A 83 -8.48 7.61 13.91
C LEU A 83 -7.08 7.78 13.33
N VAL A 84 -6.11 7.07 13.89
CA VAL A 84 -4.76 6.98 13.34
C VAL A 84 -4.62 5.73 12.48
N MET A 85 -4.28 5.87 11.21
CA MET A 85 -4.04 4.77 10.29
C MET A 85 -2.53 4.56 10.11
N TYR A 86 -2.02 3.38 10.41
CA TYR A 86 -0.61 3.04 10.25
C TYR A 86 -0.36 2.18 9.01
N ASP A 87 0.65 2.54 8.26
CA ASP A 87 1.17 1.79 7.13
C ASP A 87 2.72 1.77 7.15
N PRO A 88 3.32 0.59 7.28
CA PRO A 88 2.74 -0.74 7.50
C PRO A 88 2.37 -1.02 8.98
N ALA A 89 1.66 -2.13 9.22
CA ALA A 89 1.35 -2.58 10.57
C ALA A 89 2.60 -2.81 11.44
N VAL A 90 3.70 -3.24 10.84
CA VAL A 90 5.03 -3.41 11.48
C VAL A 90 6.07 -2.87 10.51
N PRO A 91 6.99 -1.97 10.93
CA PRO A 91 7.24 -1.55 12.32
C PRO A 91 6.36 -0.38 12.82
N VAL A 92 5.87 0.53 11.94
CA VAL A 92 5.27 1.80 12.35
C VAL A 92 4.02 1.60 13.21
N GLY A 93 3.14 0.68 12.84
CA GLY A 93 1.91 0.37 13.58
C GLY A 93 2.13 -0.22 14.98
N MET A 94 3.35 -0.58 15.34
CA MET A 94 3.70 -0.96 16.72
C MET A 94 3.46 0.19 17.73
N LEU A 95 3.28 1.41 17.25
CA LEU A 95 2.87 2.54 18.10
C LEU A 95 1.39 2.46 18.50
N GLY A 96 0.53 1.92 17.65
CA GLY A 96 -0.91 1.87 17.88
C GLY A 96 -1.31 1.36 19.27
N PRO A 97 -0.85 0.16 19.71
CA PRO A 97 -1.16 -0.35 21.04
C PRO A 97 -0.63 0.48 22.22
N ARG A 98 0.27 1.43 21.98
CA ARG A 98 0.98 2.23 22.98
C ARG A 98 0.40 3.62 23.15
N LEU A 99 -0.41 4.07 22.21
CA LEU A 99 -1.04 5.40 22.21
C LEU A 99 -2.53 5.29 22.53
N PRO A 100 -3.12 6.31 23.18
CA PRO A 100 -4.53 6.27 23.59
C PRO A 100 -5.52 6.41 22.44
N ALA A 101 -5.09 6.99 21.31
CA ALA A 101 -5.97 7.21 20.16
C ALA A 101 -6.40 5.89 19.50
N PRO A 102 -7.67 5.76 19.06
CA PRO A 102 -8.08 4.65 18.23
C PRO A 102 -7.21 4.55 16.98
N TYR A 103 -6.86 3.33 16.57
CA TYR A 103 -6.03 3.16 15.38
C TYR A 103 -6.50 2.02 14.48
N GLY A 104 -6.14 2.12 13.21
CA GLY A 104 -6.22 1.07 12.23
C GLY A 104 -4.88 0.83 11.54
N VAL A 105 -4.84 -0.19 10.70
CA VAL A 105 -3.66 -0.54 9.88
C VAL A 105 -4.05 -0.79 8.44
N ILE A 106 -3.13 -0.49 7.52
CA ILE A 106 -3.29 -0.79 6.09
C ILE A 106 -2.29 -1.89 5.72
N LEU A 107 -2.76 -2.91 4.99
CA LEU A 107 -2.01 -4.11 4.67
C LEU A 107 -2.02 -4.38 3.16
N HIS A 108 -0.83 -4.56 2.58
CA HIS A 108 -0.65 -4.78 1.15
C HIS A 108 -0.27 -6.22 0.77
N GLY A 109 0.24 -7.02 1.72
CA GLY A 109 0.55 -8.44 1.53
C GLY A 109 1.89 -8.89 2.10
N ALA A 110 3.02 -8.51 1.52
CA ALA A 110 4.34 -9.02 1.92
C ALA A 110 4.71 -8.70 3.38
N GLU A 111 4.36 -7.51 3.85
CA GLU A 111 4.58 -7.01 5.21
C GLU A 111 3.73 -7.73 6.27
N VAL A 112 2.75 -8.50 5.86
CA VAL A 112 1.97 -9.38 6.73
C VAL A 112 2.46 -10.82 6.63
N THR A 113 2.73 -11.28 5.41
CA THR A 113 3.09 -12.67 5.13
C THR A 113 4.43 -13.04 5.75
N VAL A 114 5.47 -12.22 5.56
CA VAL A 114 6.82 -12.52 6.07
C VAL A 114 6.87 -12.41 7.60
N PRO A 115 6.50 -11.27 8.23
CA PRO A 115 6.47 -11.19 9.68
C PRO A 115 5.52 -12.20 10.32
N GLY A 116 4.39 -12.46 9.71
CA GLY A 116 3.39 -13.42 10.23
C GLY A 116 3.83 -14.88 10.25
N ARG A 117 4.95 -15.23 9.60
CA ARG A 117 5.53 -16.60 9.59
C ARG A 117 6.71 -16.78 10.54
N ILE A 118 7.27 -15.69 11.05
CA ILE A 118 8.40 -15.71 11.99
C ILE A 118 7.84 -15.62 13.42
N PRO A 119 8.10 -16.55 14.33
CA PRO A 119 7.43 -16.66 15.64
C PRO A 119 7.41 -15.36 16.46
N GLY A 120 8.53 -14.72 16.71
CA GLY A 120 8.59 -13.46 17.48
C GLY A 120 7.89 -12.30 16.78
N SER A 121 8.14 -12.14 15.48
CA SER A 121 7.53 -11.09 14.67
C SER A 121 6.01 -11.30 14.52
N ARG A 122 5.55 -12.56 14.42
CA ARG A 122 4.13 -12.90 14.40
C ARG A 122 3.41 -12.45 15.68
N SER A 123 4.04 -12.62 16.84
CA SER A 123 3.43 -12.21 18.12
C SER A 123 3.19 -10.71 18.16
N VAL A 124 4.18 -9.92 17.75
CA VAL A 124 4.09 -8.45 17.67
C VAL A 124 3.03 -8.02 16.66
N LEU A 125 3.08 -8.57 15.46
CA LEU A 125 2.08 -8.27 14.41
C LEU A 125 0.67 -8.65 14.89
N GLY A 126 0.51 -9.83 15.49
CA GLY A 126 -0.77 -10.29 16.02
C GLY A 126 -1.32 -9.38 17.12
N GLU A 127 -0.48 -8.82 17.97
CA GLU A 127 -0.90 -7.84 18.98
C GLU A 127 -1.41 -6.54 18.34
N VAL A 128 -0.66 -5.98 17.37
CA VAL A 128 -1.05 -4.79 16.64
C VAL A 128 -2.39 -5.00 15.93
N LEU A 129 -2.57 -6.13 15.27
CA LEU A 129 -3.80 -6.45 14.53
C LEU A 129 -5.01 -6.63 15.46
N ARG A 130 -4.87 -7.37 16.55
CA ARG A 130 -5.99 -7.63 17.50
C ARG A 130 -6.51 -6.39 18.20
N LYS A 131 -5.65 -5.40 18.42
CA LYS A 131 -6.01 -4.14 19.10
C LYS A 131 -6.45 -3.04 18.14
N SER A 132 -6.34 -3.25 16.82
CA SER A 132 -6.76 -2.28 15.83
C SER A 132 -8.28 -2.20 15.74
N ALA A 133 -8.82 -0.98 15.63
CA ALA A 133 -10.24 -0.72 15.40
C ALA A 133 -10.64 -0.97 13.93
N LEU A 134 -9.68 -0.95 13.00
CA LEU A 134 -9.89 -1.17 11.58
C LEU A 134 -8.65 -1.80 10.95
N VAL A 135 -8.84 -2.78 10.08
CA VAL A 135 -7.80 -3.37 9.24
C VAL A 135 -8.20 -3.21 7.78
N VAL A 136 -7.51 -2.35 7.04
CA VAL A 136 -7.70 -2.21 5.60
C VAL A 136 -6.80 -3.19 4.89
N THR A 137 -7.34 -3.99 3.97
CA THR A 137 -6.57 -4.96 3.17
C THR A 137 -6.79 -4.75 1.68
N ALA A 138 -5.76 -5.05 0.87
CA ALA A 138 -5.83 -4.95 -0.58
C ALA A 138 -6.59 -6.12 -1.24
N GLY A 139 -6.99 -7.15 -0.47
CA GLY A 139 -7.74 -8.29 -0.97
C GLY A 139 -7.75 -9.48 -0.01
N ASP A 140 -8.48 -10.53 -0.37
CA ASP A 140 -8.73 -11.71 0.47
C ASP A 140 -7.47 -12.43 0.96
N TYR A 141 -6.42 -12.45 0.15
CA TYR A 141 -5.15 -13.06 0.56
C TYR A 141 -4.56 -12.35 1.76
N SER A 142 -4.46 -11.01 1.70
CA SER A 142 -3.95 -10.18 2.81
C SER A 142 -4.83 -10.33 4.06
N THR A 143 -6.14 -10.43 3.88
CA THR A 143 -7.10 -10.66 4.96
C THR A 143 -6.84 -11.99 5.67
N ARG A 144 -6.75 -13.08 4.91
CA ARG A 144 -6.48 -14.42 5.50
C ARG A 144 -5.14 -14.48 6.23
N GLU A 145 -4.09 -13.89 5.65
CA GLU A 145 -2.78 -13.86 6.31
C GLU A 145 -2.78 -13.01 7.59
N ALA A 146 -3.52 -11.89 7.61
CA ALA A 146 -3.68 -11.06 8.79
C ALA A 146 -4.44 -11.79 9.91
N GLU A 147 -5.58 -12.41 9.59
CA GLU A 147 -6.36 -13.20 10.56
C GLU A 147 -5.58 -14.41 11.07
N ARG A 148 -4.80 -15.06 10.20
CA ARG A 148 -3.90 -16.15 10.61
C ARG A 148 -2.81 -15.67 11.57
N ALA A 149 -2.22 -14.50 11.34
CA ALA A 149 -1.22 -13.90 12.22
C ALA A 149 -1.83 -13.49 13.57
N ALA A 150 -3.03 -12.90 13.54
CA ALA A 150 -3.76 -12.48 14.73
C ALA A 150 -4.34 -13.66 15.54
N GLY A 151 -4.61 -14.80 14.89
CA GLY A 151 -5.28 -15.96 15.49
C GLY A 151 -6.77 -15.75 15.77
N THR A 152 -7.39 -14.75 15.15
CA THR A 152 -8.82 -14.40 15.30
C THR A 152 -9.33 -13.64 14.09
N LYS A 153 -10.64 -13.52 13.96
CA LYS A 153 -11.28 -12.61 13.01
C LYS A 153 -10.99 -11.16 13.37
N LEU A 154 -10.85 -10.32 12.35
CA LEU A 154 -10.48 -8.92 12.47
C LEU A 154 -11.57 -7.99 11.88
N PRO A 155 -11.66 -6.74 12.33
CA PRO A 155 -12.56 -5.73 11.74
C PRO A 155 -12.00 -5.26 10.38
N VAL A 156 -12.20 -6.06 9.33
CA VAL A 156 -11.57 -5.85 8.01
C VAL A 156 -12.47 -5.07 7.07
N ALA A 157 -11.89 -4.08 6.41
CA ALA A 157 -12.39 -3.47 5.18
C ALA A 157 -11.49 -3.86 4.00
N VAL A 158 -12.03 -4.55 3.01
CA VAL A 158 -11.29 -4.91 1.80
C VAL A 158 -11.40 -3.78 0.79
N ILE A 159 -10.29 -3.11 0.50
CA ILE A 159 -10.20 -2.01 -0.46
C ILE A 159 -9.11 -2.37 -1.49
N PRO A 160 -9.47 -3.00 -2.61
CA PRO A 160 -8.49 -3.36 -3.64
C PRO A 160 -7.95 -2.11 -4.35
N PRO A 161 -6.71 -2.18 -4.90
CA PRO A 161 -6.19 -1.12 -5.74
C PRO A 161 -7.13 -0.86 -6.93
N GLY A 162 -7.49 0.41 -7.12
CA GLY A 162 -8.27 0.85 -8.26
C GLY A 162 -7.43 1.04 -9.51
N VAL A 163 -8.10 1.21 -10.64
CA VAL A 163 -7.52 1.59 -11.93
C VAL A 163 -8.27 2.80 -12.49
N ASP A 164 -7.54 3.69 -13.14
CA ASP A 164 -8.11 4.81 -13.88
C ASP A 164 -8.71 4.29 -15.20
N CYS A 165 -10.03 4.11 -15.21
CA CYS A 165 -10.76 3.57 -16.36
C CYS A 165 -10.89 4.57 -17.53
N GLU A 166 -10.64 5.85 -17.33
CA GLU A 166 -10.59 6.84 -18.39
C GLU A 166 -9.24 6.80 -19.13
N ARG A 167 -8.17 6.62 -18.38
CA ARG A 167 -6.80 6.51 -18.92
C ARG A 167 -6.51 5.13 -19.52
N PHE A 168 -6.97 4.07 -18.89
CA PHE A 168 -6.70 2.69 -19.30
C PHE A 168 -7.92 2.08 -19.98
N THR A 169 -8.11 2.45 -21.23
CA THR A 169 -9.18 1.95 -22.12
C THR A 169 -8.62 1.01 -23.18
N PRO A 170 -9.42 0.04 -23.65
CA PRO A 170 -9.03 -0.76 -24.82
C PRO A 170 -8.80 0.15 -26.04
N LEU A 171 -7.72 -0.07 -26.75
CA LEU A 171 -7.44 0.66 -27.98
C LEU A 171 -8.48 0.33 -29.07
N PRO A 172 -8.87 1.30 -29.89
CA PRO A 172 -9.61 1.05 -31.13
C PRO A 172 -8.89 0.02 -32.01
N ALA A 173 -9.64 -0.77 -32.79
CA ALA A 173 -9.10 -1.89 -33.57
C ALA A 173 -7.91 -1.49 -34.47
N GLY A 174 -7.99 -0.32 -35.15
CA GLY A 174 -6.92 0.17 -36.00
C GLY A 174 -5.63 0.52 -35.23
N GLU A 175 -5.76 1.19 -34.08
CA GLU A 175 -4.62 1.55 -33.23
C GLU A 175 -4.00 0.30 -32.58
N ARG A 176 -4.84 -0.66 -32.20
CA ARG A 176 -4.37 -1.96 -31.67
C ARG A 176 -3.53 -2.70 -32.73
N ALA A 177 -4.00 -2.77 -33.98
CA ALA A 177 -3.27 -3.39 -35.08
C ALA A 177 -1.92 -2.70 -35.34
N ALA A 178 -1.92 -1.37 -35.38
CA ALA A 178 -0.70 -0.58 -35.56
C ALA A 178 0.30 -0.80 -34.42
N THR A 179 -0.17 -0.85 -33.17
CA THR A 179 0.66 -1.12 -32.00
C THR A 179 1.27 -2.52 -32.07
N ARG A 180 0.48 -3.54 -32.43
CA ARG A 180 0.99 -4.92 -32.61
C ARG A 180 2.08 -4.98 -33.66
N ALA A 181 1.87 -4.33 -34.83
CA ALA A 181 2.84 -4.28 -35.92
C ALA A 181 4.19 -3.64 -35.48
N GLN A 182 4.17 -2.64 -34.61
CA GLN A 182 5.41 -2.03 -34.05
C GLN A 182 6.27 -3.05 -33.29
N TYR A 183 5.65 -4.07 -32.70
CA TYR A 183 6.33 -5.15 -31.99
C TYR A 183 6.54 -6.41 -32.84
N GLY A 184 6.27 -6.34 -34.15
CA GLY A 184 6.40 -7.48 -35.07
C GLY A 184 5.36 -8.59 -34.83
N LEU A 185 4.22 -8.25 -34.24
CA LEU A 185 3.14 -9.19 -33.91
C LEU A 185 2.03 -9.14 -34.97
N SER A 186 1.54 -10.30 -35.38
CA SER A 186 0.38 -10.45 -36.24
C SER A 186 -0.95 -10.32 -35.45
N ALA A 187 -2.08 -10.31 -36.16
CA ALA A 187 -3.40 -10.27 -35.54
C ALA A 187 -3.68 -11.52 -34.70
N ASP A 188 -3.17 -12.66 -35.13
CA ASP A 188 -3.46 -13.99 -34.56
C ASP A 188 -2.44 -14.44 -33.50
N ASP A 189 -1.35 -13.68 -33.31
CA ASP A 189 -0.36 -14.03 -32.29
C ASP A 189 -0.94 -13.97 -30.88
N LEU A 190 -0.78 -15.05 -30.12
CA LEU A 190 -1.07 -15.07 -28.69
C LEU A 190 0.03 -14.32 -27.93
N VAL A 191 -0.34 -13.23 -27.25
CA VAL A 191 0.60 -12.41 -26.49
C VAL A 191 0.38 -12.59 -25.00
N VAL A 192 1.37 -13.11 -24.31
CA VAL A 192 1.41 -13.15 -22.83
C VAL A 192 2.31 -12.04 -22.35
N LEU A 193 1.71 -11.01 -21.73
CA LEU A 193 2.43 -9.84 -21.24
C LEU A 193 2.58 -9.90 -19.71
N THR A 194 3.80 -9.68 -19.23
CA THR A 194 4.06 -9.39 -17.83
C THR A 194 4.77 -8.05 -17.68
N LEU A 195 4.30 -7.22 -16.74
CA LEU A 195 4.88 -5.92 -16.43
C LEU A 195 5.16 -5.83 -14.94
N SER A 196 6.44 -5.93 -14.55
CA SER A 196 6.82 -5.91 -13.13
C SER A 196 8.31 -5.58 -12.96
N ARG A 197 8.71 -5.31 -11.71
CA ARG A 197 10.14 -5.24 -11.36
C ARG A 197 10.78 -6.63 -11.49
N LEU A 198 12.03 -6.69 -11.97
CA LEU A 198 12.81 -7.93 -12.05
C LEU A 198 13.31 -8.33 -10.66
N VAL A 199 12.44 -8.96 -9.90
CA VAL A 199 12.76 -9.52 -8.58
C VAL A 199 12.17 -10.93 -8.45
N PRO A 200 12.82 -11.87 -7.75
CA PRO A 200 12.42 -13.29 -7.74
C PRO A 200 10.96 -13.53 -7.39
N ARG A 201 10.40 -12.79 -6.43
CA ARG A 201 8.99 -12.92 -6.00
C ARG A 201 7.94 -12.57 -7.07
N LYS A 202 8.37 -12.00 -8.22
CA LYS A 202 7.47 -11.67 -9.34
C LYS A 202 7.39 -12.78 -10.39
N GLY A 203 8.22 -13.81 -10.27
CA GLY A 203 8.10 -15.06 -11.03
C GLY A 203 8.31 -14.92 -12.53
N MET A 204 9.16 -13.95 -12.99
CA MET A 204 9.46 -13.79 -14.41
C MET A 204 10.13 -15.05 -15.00
N ASP A 205 11.00 -15.67 -14.22
CA ASP A 205 11.62 -16.97 -14.52
C ASP A 205 10.55 -18.06 -14.72
N LYS A 206 9.57 -18.11 -13.85
CA LYS A 206 8.48 -19.10 -13.93
C LYS A 206 7.58 -18.89 -15.13
N LEU A 207 7.37 -17.63 -15.55
CA LEU A 207 6.63 -17.35 -16.77
C LEU A 207 7.39 -17.82 -18.01
N ILE A 208 8.72 -17.63 -18.07
CA ILE A 208 9.57 -18.10 -19.17
C ILE A 208 9.56 -19.62 -19.22
N ASP A 209 9.73 -20.29 -18.07
CA ASP A 209 9.66 -21.77 -17.99
C ASP A 209 8.29 -22.29 -18.48
N ALA A 210 7.19 -21.64 -18.06
CA ALA A 210 5.85 -22.01 -18.48
C ALA A 210 5.61 -21.78 -19.98
N ALA A 211 6.12 -20.67 -20.53
CA ALA A 211 6.01 -20.39 -21.97
C ALA A 211 6.73 -21.44 -22.84
N ALA A 212 7.88 -21.95 -22.36
CA ALA A 212 8.59 -23.03 -23.04
C ALA A 212 7.78 -24.34 -23.13
N LEU A 213 6.97 -24.62 -22.10
CA LEU A 213 6.08 -25.79 -22.10
C LEU A 213 4.91 -25.64 -23.07
N LEU A 214 4.38 -24.42 -23.24
CA LEU A 214 3.28 -24.13 -24.16
C LEU A 214 3.68 -24.21 -25.64
N GLN A 215 4.97 -24.08 -25.99
CA GLN A 215 5.44 -24.20 -27.39
C GLN A 215 5.26 -25.59 -27.99
N HIS A 216 4.97 -26.59 -27.21
CA HIS A 216 4.75 -27.96 -27.67
C HIS A 216 3.26 -28.27 -27.95
N ASP A 217 2.34 -27.42 -27.59
CA ASP A 217 0.89 -27.66 -27.65
C ASP A 217 0.13 -26.73 -28.64
N TYR A 218 0.84 -25.77 -29.31
CA TYR A 218 0.28 -24.81 -30.26
C TYR A 218 1.14 -24.62 -31.49
#